data_c9acf1eefca1518a13990542fd275b01
#
_entry.id   c9acf1eefca1518a13990542fd275b01
#
_cell.length_a   1.000
_cell.length_b   1.000
_cell.length_c   1.000
_cell.angle_alpha   90.00
_cell.angle_beta   90.00
_cell.angle_gamma   90.00
#
_symmetry.space_group_name_H-M   'P 1'
#
loop_
_entity.id
_entity.type
_entity.pdbx_description
1 polymer ?
#
loop_
_entity_poly.entity_id
_entity_poly.type
_entity_poly.pdbx_seq_one_letter_code
_entity_poly.pdbx_strand_id
1 'polypeptide(L)'
;MERELFDLDILVGNRESINLNPTVMIYRNGKSHQLSIIYMNETTKQASPSTYEIQEDGQGYFVYLNGKRASITYCQRLDMLTIATMGDYMRN
;
A
#
# COMPACT_ATOMS: atom_id res chain seq x y z
N MET A 1 -20.69 6.87 -14.32
CA MET A 1 -19.41 6.36 -14.75
C MET A 1 -18.98 5.19 -13.90
N GLU A 2 -18.58 4.16 -14.56
CA GLU A 2 -18.19 2.95 -13.86
C GLU A 2 -16.75 3.03 -13.40
N ARG A 3 -16.53 2.72 -12.14
CA ARG A 3 -15.18 2.67 -11.62
C ARG A 3 -14.62 1.28 -11.80
N GLU A 4 -13.47 1.21 -12.39
CA GLU A 4 -12.80 -0.06 -12.59
C GLU A 4 -11.93 -0.39 -11.41
N LEU A 5 -12.21 -1.53 -10.77
CA LEU A 5 -11.39 -2.02 -9.68
C LEU A 5 -10.34 -2.95 -10.25
N PHE A 6 -9.11 -2.75 -9.84
CA PHE A 6 -8.03 -3.62 -10.24
C PHE A 6 -7.94 -4.81 -9.28
N ASP A 7 -7.28 -5.87 -9.74
CA ASP A 7 -7.07 -7.07 -8.93
C ASP A 7 -5.96 -6.78 -7.93
N LEU A 8 -6.26 -6.92 -6.64
CA LEU A 8 -5.28 -6.65 -5.59
C LEU A 8 -4.04 -7.55 -5.70
N ASP A 9 -4.17 -8.71 -6.32
CA ASP A 9 -3.02 -9.60 -6.46
C ASP A 9 -1.89 -8.98 -7.29
N ILE A 10 -2.19 -8.03 -8.17
CA ILE A 10 -1.15 -7.36 -8.94
C ILE A 10 -0.32 -6.42 -8.08
N LEU A 11 -0.81 -6.06 -6.90
CA LEU A 11 -0.07 -5.19 -6.01
C LEU A 11 0.87 -5.95 -5.08
N VAL A 12 0.72 -7.27 -5.00
CA VAL A 12 1.52 -8.07 -4.06
C VAL A 12 3.00 -7.91 -4.35
N GLY A 13 3.79 -7.67 -3.30
CA GLY A 13 5.21 -7.50 -3.40
C GLY A 13 5.71 -6.31 -2.59
N ASN A 14 7.01 -6.09 -2.67
CA ASN A 14 7.65 -4.95 -2.03
C ASN A 14 7.56 -3.73 -2.93
N ARG A 15 7.25 -2.59 -2.32
CA ARG A 15 7.15 -1.34 -3.09
C ARG A 15 7.87 -0.24 -2.35
N GLU A 16 8.69 0.49 -3.07
CA GLU A 16 9.50 1.56 -2.50
C GLU A 16 8.92 2.91 -2.87
N SER A 17 8.95 3.83 -1.91
CA SER A 17 8.46 5.18 -2.11
C SER A 17 9.43 5.98 -2.96
N ILE A 18 8.90 6.73 -3.92
CA ILE A 18 9.69 7.71 -4.65
C ILE A 18 9.75 9.05 -3.91
N ASN A 19 9.06 9.13 -2.77
CA ASN A 19 8.98 10.34 -1.97
C ASN A 19 9.71 10.20 -0.64
N LEU A 20 10.57 9.19 -0.50
CA LEU A 20 11.38 8.94 0.68
C LEU A 20 10.54 8.55 1.91
N ASN A 21 9.35 8.04 1.69
CA ASN A 21 8.52 7.47 2.76
C ASN A 21 8.92 6.03 3.00
N PRO A 22 8.46 5.42 4.10
CA PRO A 22 8.82 4.03 4.36
C PRO A 22 8.36 3.09 3.26
N THR A 23 9.09 2.00 3.11
CA THR A 23 8.75 0.93 2.17
C THR A 23 7.44 0.28 2.59
N VAL A 24 6.63 -0.11 1.61
CA VAL A 24 5.43 -0.88 1.89
C VAL A 24 5.54 -2.25 1.26
N MET A 25 4.91 -3.22 1.91
CA MET A 25 4.80 -4.57 1.37
C MET A 25 3.32 -4.93 1.33
N ILE A 26 2.87 -5.41 0.18
CA ILE A 26 1.50 -5.87 0.03
C ILE A 26 1.53 -7.37 -0.15
N TYR A 27 0.73 -8.08 0.63
CA TYR A 27 0.70 -9.53 0.59
C TYR A 27 -0.71 -10.03 0.84
N ARG A 28 -0.90 -11.29 0.48
CA ARG A 28 -2.17 -11.95 0.65
C ARG A 28 -2.14 -12.81 1.90
N ASN A 29 -3.20 -12.72 2.70
CA ASN A 29 -3.35 -13.54 3.89
C ASN A 29 -4.74 -14.19 3.84
N GLY A 30 -4.79 -15.43 3.33
CA GLY A 30 -6.06 -16.10 3.13
C GLY A 30 -6.87 -15.39 2.06
N LYS A 31 -8.05 -14.92 2.42
CA LYS A 31 -8.92 -14.18 1.50
C LYS A 31 -8.73 -12.68 1.58
N SER A 32 -7.85 -12.23 2.47
CA SER A 32 -7.62 -10.82 2.69
C SER A 32 -6.29 -10.39 2.09
N HIS A 33 -6.20 -9.12 1.72
CA HIS A 33 -4.94 -8.51 1.34
C HIS A 33 -4.53 -7.54 2.43
N GLN A 34 -3.25 -7.50 2.74
CA GLN A 34 -2.73 -6.66 3.80
C GLN A 34 -1.58 -5.82 3.29
N LEU A 35 -1.43 -4.67 3.91
CA LEU A 35 -0.37 -3.72 3.60
C LEU A 35 0.43 -3.50 4.88
N SER A 36 1.73 -3.75 4.80
CA SER A 36 2.64 -3.47 5.91
C SER A 36 3.51 -2.29 5.54
N ILE A 37 3.58 -1.32 6.45
CA ILE A 37 4.49 -0.20 6.32
C ILE A 37 5.70 -0.53 7.17
N ILE A 38 6.87 -0.56 6.55
CA ILE A 38 8.08 -1.02 7.21
C ILE A 38 8.92 0.20 7.58
N TYR A 39 8.94 0.49 8.86
CA TYR A 39 9.74 1.60 9.39
C TYR A 39 11.11 1.07 9.79
N MET A 40 12.14 1.79 9.38
CA MET A 40 13.50 1.44 9.72
C MET A 40 14.05 2.44 10.73
N ASN A 41 14.51 1.94 11.86
CA ASN A 41 15.20 2.78 12.84
C ASN A 41 16.65 2.93 12.40
N GLU A 42 17.04 4.15 12.05
CA GLU A 42 18.38 4.40 11.52
C GLU A 42 19.48 4.13 12.54
N THR A 43 19.18 4.30 13.81
CA THR A 43 20.16 4.11 14.86
C THR A 43 20.40 2.64 15.16
N THR A 44 19.29 1.88 15.33
CA THR A 44 19.40 0.47 15.71
C THR A 44 19.40 -0.46 14.50
N LYS A 45 19.05 0.03 13.31
CA LYS A 45 18.91 -0.74 12.08
C LYS A 45 17.83 -1.81 12.19
N GLN A 46 16.87 -1.61 13.06
CA GLN A 46 15.76 -2.53 13.22
C GLN A 46 14.56 -2.07 12.43
N ALA A 47 13.87 -3.01 11.80
CA ALA A 47 12.66 -2.74 11.06
C ALA A 47 11.45 -3.00 11.95
N SER A 48 10.48 -2.09 11.88
CA SER A 48 9.24 -2.21 12.65
C SER A 48 8.07 -2.14 11.69
N PRO A 49 7.45 -3.27 11.35
CA PRO A 49 6.31 -3.25 10.45
C PRO A 49 5.02 -2.87 11.18
N SER A 50 4.20 -2.09 10.52
CA SER A 50 2.82 -1.82 10.94
C SER A 50 1.91 -2.35 9.85
N THR A 51 0.99 -3.21 10.22
CA THR A 51 0.18 -3.95 9.25
C THR A 51 -1.27 -3.46 9.29
N TYR A 52 -1.83 -3.27 8.11
CA TYR A 52 -3.20 -2.80 7.94
C TYR A 52 -3.89 -3.69 6.91
N GLU A 53 -5.18 -3.95 7.12
CA GLU A 53 -5.94 -4.69 6.13
C GLU A 53 -6.41 -3.77 5.04
N ILE A 54 -6.25 -4.18 3.78
CA ILE A 54 -6.76 -3.44 2.65
C ILE A 54 -8.24 -3.72 2.54
N GLN A 55 -9.04 -2.68 2.57
CA GLN A 55 -10.49 -2.79 2.53
C GLN A 55 -11.01 -2.25 1.21
N GLU A 56 -12.22 -2.62 0.91
CA GLU A 56 -12.87 -2.23 -0.33
C GLU A 56 -14.25 -1.66 -0.03
N ASP A 57 -14.58 -0.56 -0.69
CA ASP A 57 -15.96 -0.09 -0.75
C ASP A 57 -16.36 -0.04 -2.22
N GLY A 58 -17.52 0.48 -2.54
CA GLY A 58 -17.98 0.54 -3.91
C GLY A 58 -17.16 1.47 -4.80
N GLN A 59 -16.19 2.17 -4.25
CA GLN A 59 -15.41 3.16 -4.99
C GLN A 59 -13.93 2.82 -5.12
N GLY A 60 -13.46 1.78 -4.45
CA GLY A 60 -12.07 1.40 -4.56
C GLY A 60 -11.53 0.80 -3.29
N TYR A 61 -10.20 0.79 -3.19
CA TYR A 61 -9.50 0.20 -2.07
C TYR A 61 -8.92 1.26 -1.15
N PHE A 62 -8.82 0.93 0.12
CA PHE A 62 -8.29 1.88 1.10
C PHE A 62 -7.77 1.14 2.33
N VAL A 63 -6.99 1.85 3.13
CA VAL A 63 -6.57 1.40 4.46
C VAL A 63 -6.82 2.53 5.44
N TYR A 64 -6.92 2.19 6.72
CA TYR A 64 -7.00 3.20 7.77
C TYR A 64 -5.63 3.38 8.38
N LEU A 65 -5.06 4.57 8.21
CA LEU A 65 -3.77 4.93 8.78
C LEU A 65 -4.02 5.93 9.90
N ASN A 66 -3.71 5.53 11.12
CA ASN A 66 -3.93 6.39 12.30
C ASN A 66 -5.37 6.88 12.38
N GLY A 67 -6.31 5.98 12.07
CA GLY A 67 -7.72 6.31 12.13
C GLY A 67 -8.25 7.11 10.95
N LYS A 68 -7.40 7.40 9.97
CA LYS A 68 -7.81 8.15 8.79
C LYS A 68 -7.81 7.25 7.56
N ARG A 69 -8.83 7.41 6.75
CA ARG A 69 -8.96 6.65 5.52
C ARG A 69 -7.94 7.13 4.50
N ALA A 70 -7.14 6.20 3.99
CA ALA A 70 -6.15 6.47 2.96
C ALA A 70 -6.47 5.63 1.73
N SER A 71 -6.85 6.29 0.64
CA SER A 71 -7.22 5.61 -0.59
C SER A 71 -5.99 5.04 -1.27
N ILE A 72 -6.18 3.86 -1.90
CA ILE A 72 -5.14 3.19 -2.66
C ILE A 72 -5.54 3.23 -4.13
N THR A 73 -4.69 3.79 -4.96
CA THR A 73 -4.90 3.82 -6.40
C THR A 73 -3.69 3.20 -7.09
N TYR A 74 -3.89 2.75 -8.32
CA TYR A 74 -2.86 2.05 -9.04
C TYR A 74 -2.87 2.48 -10.50
N CYS A 75 -1.69 2.82 -11.01
CA CYS A 75 -1.51 3.14 -12.42
C CYS A 75 -0.86 1.95 -13.10
N GLN A 76 -1.63 1.21 -13.86
CA GLN A 76 -1.16 -0.02 -14.47
C GLN A 76 -0.03 0.23 -15.46
N ARG A 77 -0.10 1.33 -16.20
CA ARG A 77 0.89 1.63 -17.21
C ARG A 77 2.28 1.84 -16.62
N LEU A 78 2.33 2.44 -15.42
CA LEU A 78 3.59 2.72 -14.75
C LEU A 78 3.92 1.72 -13.66
N ASP A 79 3.00 0.77 -13.39
CA ASP A 79 3.10 -0.13 -12.26
C ASP A 79 3.37 0.65 -10.96
N MET A 80 2.62 1.75 -10.81
CA MET A 80 2.81 2.66 -9.69
C MET A 80 1.60 2.64 -8.79
N LEU A 81 1.87 2.43 -7.52
CA LEU A 81 0.87 2.42 -6.46
C LEU A 81 0.89 3.75 -5.76
N THR A 82 -0.28 4.35 -5.56
CA THR A 82 -0.38 5.60 -4.81
C THR A 82 -1.22 5.37 -3.57
N ILE A 83 -0.67 5.73 -2.43
CA ILE A 83 -1.40 5.72 -1.15
C ILE A 83 -1.59 7.18 -0.76
N ALA A 84 -2.84 7.61 -0.65
CA ALA A 84 -3.15 8.98 -0.28
C ALA A 84 -2.42 9.34 1.00
N THR A 85 -1.84 10.51 1.08
CA THR A 85 -1.03 11.03 2.18
C THR A 85 0.39 10.48 2.25
N MET A 86 0.69 9.34 1.60
CA MET A 86 2.03 8.77 1.62
C MET A 86 2.77 8.90 0.30
N GLY A 87 2.05 9.14 -0.79
CA GLY A 87 2.68 9.34 -2.08
C GLY A 87 2.73 8.09 -2.94
N ASP A 88 3.65 8.08 -3.89
CA ASP A 88 3.72 7.08 -4.93
C ASP A 88 4.78 6.03 -4.62
N TYR A 89 4.48 4.79 -5.01
CA TYR A 89 5.35 3.65 -4.75
C TYR A 89 5.56 2.87 -6.03
N MET A 90 6.80 2.53 -6.30
CA MET A 90 7.19 1.74 -7.46
C MET A 90 7.57 0.33 -7.02
N ARG A 91 7.42 -0.61 -7.93
CA ARG A 91 7.84 -1.99 -7.65
C ARG A 91 9.35 -2.05 -7.56
N ASN A 92 9.79 -2.73 -6.55
CA ASN A 92 11.22 -2.87 -6.31
C ASN A 92 11.84 -3.89 -7.25
#